data_4c1afb39b9ac5cd7ca20957c24245296
#
_entry.id   4c1afb39b9ac5cd7ca20957c24245296
#
_cell.length_a   1.000
_cell.length_b   1.000
_cell.length_c   1.000
_cell.angle_alpha   90.00
_cell.angle_beta   90.00
_cell.angle_gamma   90.00
#
_symmetry.space_group_name_H-M   'P 1'
#
loop_
_entity.id
_entity.type
_entity.pdbx_description
1 polymer ?
#
loop_
_entity_poly.entity_id
_entity_poly.type
_entity_poly.pdbx_seq_one_letter_code
_entity_poly.pdbx_strand_id
1 'polypeptide(L)'
;MFVEDIIKANLNLIFPGYDVESCYSIKISRDADILIDDTASSADLVAQLKKKVKKRKIGDVCRFVYDRAMPHDFLDFLVDAFHIHRDELVPGDKHLNLEDLRHLPNPSKSLHSPEKPKPMKLTILDEKESIFNYVARKDLLLYYPYHSFEHFIHFLYEAVHNPETREIMVTQYRVAENSAVINTLIAAAQNGKKVTVFVELKARFDEENNLATAEMMQAAGIKIIYSIPGLKVHAKVALIRRRGLNGEKIPSYAYISTGNFNEKTATLYADCGLFTCRKEIVNDLYNLFRTLQGKEDPKFTTLLVARFNLIPELNRLIDREIALADQGKPARIILKMNALQDPAMIDRLYEASEHGVQTDLIIRGICCLIPDQPYSRNIRITRIVDSFLEHARIWYFGNGGNPKVFMGSPDWMRRNLYRRIEAITPVLAPDLRNSLIEMLTIQLADNQKACRVDAKLQNIFKKRTPGTPPSERNTHYITGFVQITPSTPKTNQPCPPITAPIRMVSPAYLNFSLLLSFVARQKKEDCNTNVTSMTFPCNVKFRPLPPKLHTYIYGDNLLMHYHFSVRPRRVRPHRRREQ
;
A
#
# COMPACT_ATOMS: atom_id res chain seq x y z
N MET A 1 12.98 17.40 20.03
CA MET A 1 14.27 16.74 20.33
C MET A 1 14.26 15.42 19.61
N PHE A 2 15.25 15.13 18.83
CA PHE A 2 15.38 13.85 18.12
C PHE A 2 16.07 12.83 19.04
N VAL A 3 15.81 11.55 18.80
CA VAL A 3 16.42 10.45 19.58
C VAL A 3 17.95 10.49 19.50
N GLU A 4 18.50 10.82 18.33
CA GLU A 4 19.93 11.00 18.16
C GLU A 4 20.54 12.10 19.02
N ASP A 5 19.79 13.18 19.34
CA ASP A 5 20.29 14.20 20.26
C ASP A 5 20.40 13.65 21.69
N ILE A 6 19.44 12.80 22.09
CA ILE A 6 19.47 12.14 23.40
C ILE A 6 20.64 11.15 23.46
N ILE A 7 20.86 10.35 22.41
CA ILE A 7 21.98 9.42 22.31
C ILE A 7 23.30 10.19 22.40
N LYS A 8 23.47 11.25 21.60
CA LYS A 8 24.69 12.07 21.58
C LYS A 8 24.98 12.71 22.95
N ALA A 9 23.95 13.15 23.66
CA ALA A 9 24.09 13.75 25.00
C ALA A 9 24.46 12.72 26.10
N ASN A 10 24.24 11.43 25.86
CA ASN A 10 24.44 10.36 26.85
C ASN A 10 25.50 9.34 26.42
N LEU A 11 26.42 9.71 25.56
CA LEU A 11 27.45 8.80 25.06
C LEU A 11 28.34 8.22 26.16
N ASN A 12 28.61 9.02 27.21
CA ASN A 12 29.40 8.56 28.38
C ASN A 12 28.72 7.42 29.14
N LEU A 13 27.37 7.34 29.08
CA LEU A 13 26.62 6.21 29.68
C LEU A 13 26.65 4.97 28.79
N ILE A 14 26.72 5.17 27.48
CA ILE A 14 26.76 4.08 26.49
C ILE A 14 28.17 3.48 26.41
N PHE A 15 29.20 4.32 26.56
CA PHE A 15 30.61 3.93 26.51
C PHE A 15 31.32 4.25 27.82
N PRO A 16 31.00 3.55 28.93
CA PRO A 16 31.65 3.80 30.20
C PRO A 16 33.14 3.42 30.15
N GLY A 17 33.99 4.33 30.64
CA GLY A 17 35.45 4.16 30.64
C GLY A 17 36.13 4.72 29.38
N TYR A 18 35.40 5.36 28.50
CA TYR A 18 35.95 6.05 27.33
C TYR A 18 35.57 7.53 27.37
N ASP A 19 36.46 8.37 26.88
CA ASP A 19 36.16 9.79 26.58
C ASP A 19 35.81 9.91 25.11
N VAL A 20 34.55 10.35 24.81
CA VAL A 20 34.07 10.52 23.47
C VAL A 20 34.50 11.88 22.94
N GLU A 21 35.37 11.90 21.93
CA GLU A 21 35.87 13.15 21.35
C GLU A 21 34.84 13.80 20.39
N SER A 22 34.18 13.00 19.55
CA SER A 22 33.24 13.49 18.55
C SER A 22 32.23 12.41 18.15
N CYS A 23 31.08 12.87 17.60
CA CYS A 23 30.02 11.99 17.14
C CYS A 23 29.31 12.59 15.93
N TYR A 24 29.29 11.86 14.84
CA TYR A 24 28.68 12.29 13.57
C TYR A 24 27.60 11.32 13.15
N SER A 25 26.56 11.84 12.49
CA SER A 25 25.47 11.05 11.93
C SER A 25 25.82 10.61 10.52
N ILE A 26 25.52 9.37 10.19
CA ILE A 26 25.57 8.84 8.83
C ILE A 26 24.27 8.10 8.50
N LYS A 27 23.86 8.11 7.22
CA LYS A 27 22.72 7.36 6.72
C LYS A 27 23.11 6.62 5.45
N ILE A 28 23.04 5.31 5.48
CA ILE A 28 23.40 4.44 4.36
C ILE A 28 22.13 3.94 3.69
N SER A 29 22.04 4.15 2.37
CA SER A 29 21.06 3.46 1.53
C SER A 29 21.79 2.41 0.71
N ARG A 30 21.26 1.20 0.73
CA ARG A 30 21.81 0.08 -0.04
C ARG A 30 20.92 -0.20 -1.24
N ASP A 31 21.49 -0.74 -2.31
CA ASP A 31 20.71 -1.18 -3.44
C ASP A 31 19.70 -2.23 -2.97
N ALA A 32 18.44 -1.90 -3.15
CA ALA A 32 17.31 -2.70 -2.74
C ALA A 32 16.66 -3.44 -3.91
N ASP A 33 17.14 -3.26 -5.14
CA ASP A 33 16.53 -3.88 -6.29
C ASP A 33 16.84 -5.39 -6.30
N ILE A 34 15.79 -6.14 -6.17
CA ILE A 34 15.83 -7.59 -6.28
C ILE A 34 15.59 -7.94 -7.75
N LEU A 35 16.67 -8.02 -8.54
CA LEU A 35 16.61 -8.58 -9.88
C LEU A 35 16.26 -10.08 -9.76
N ILE A 36 15.03 -10.42 -10.06
CA ILE A 36 14.54 -11.79 -10.06
C ILE A 36 14.39 -12.21 -11.50
N ASP A 37 14.84 -13.40 -11.82
CA ASP A 37 14.55 -14.03 -13.10
C ASP A 37 13.03 -14.23 -13.22
N ASP A 38 12.41 -13.49 -14.14
CA ASP A 38 10.97 -13.56 -14.37
C ASP A 38 10.51 -14.89 -14.98
N THR A 39 11.46 -15.73 -15.43
CA THR A 39 11.19 -17.06 -16.03
C THR A 39 11.31 -18.19 -15.01
N ALA A 40 11.81 -17.92 -13.79
CA ALA A 40 12.03 -18.92 -12.76
C ALA A 40 10.71 -19.58 -12.29
N SER A 41 10.77 -20.87 -11.95
CA SER A 41 9.65 -21.57 -11.34
C SER A 41 9.24 -20.94 -10.00
N SER A 42 8.01 -21.18 -9.54
CA SER A 42 7.52 -20.62 -8.26
C SER A 42 8.40 -21.04 -7.07
N ALA A 43 8.94 -22.27 -7.06
CA ALA A 43 9.82 -22.75 -6.01
C ALA A 43 11.19 -22.05 -6.06
N ASP A 44 11.77 -21.91 -7.25
CA ASP A 44 13.03 -21.20 -7.46
C ASP A 44 12.89 -19.71 -7.12
N LEU A 45 11.73 -19.12 -7.44
CA LEU A 45 11.41 -17.74 -7.10
C LEU A 45 11.44 -17.50 -5.58
N VAL A 46 10.81 -18.39 -4.80
CA VAL A 46 10.83 -18.31 -3.33
C VAL A 46 12.25 -18.46 -2.81
N ALA A 47 13.02 -19.44 -3.32
CA ALA A 47 14.40 -19.66 -2.90
C ALA A 47 15.30 -18.45 -3.24
N GLN A 48 15.17 -17.89 -4.45
CA GLN A 48 15.89 -16.69 -4.87
C GLN A 48 15.52 -15.48 -4.01
N LEU A 49 14.22 -15.28 -3.71
CA LEU A 49 13.75 -14.20 -2.85
C LEU A 49 14.36 -14.31 -1.45
N LYS A 50 14.29 -15.48 -0.81
CA LYS A 50 14.89 -15.73 0.52
C LYS A 50 16.38 -15.37 0.54
N LYS A 51 17.12 -15.77 -0.50
CA LYS A 51 18.55 -15.48 -0.62
C LYS A 51 18.81 -13.99 -0.85
N LYS A 52 18.01 -13.34 -1.70
CA LYS A 52 18.19 -11.93 -2.08
C LYS A 52 17.70 -10.96 -1.00
N VAL A 53 16.61 -11.27 -0.28
CA VAL A 53 16.16 -10.50 0.89
C VAL A 53 17.25 -10.48 1.98
N LYS A 54 17.89 -11.63 2.25
CA LYS A 54 19.05 -11.67 3.15
C LYS A 54 20.22 -10.83 2.64
N LYS A 55 20.50 -10.85 1.33
CA LYS A 55 21.55 -10.04 0.71
C LYS A 55 21.26 -8.54 0.72
N ARG A 56 19.99 -8.13 0.76
CA ARG A 56 19.59 -6.71 0.81
C ARG A 56 20.21 -5.96 2.00
N LYS A 57 20.39 -6.65 3.13
CA LYS A 57 21.05 -6.10 4.34
C LYS A 57 22.56 -5.87 4.14
N ILE A 58 23.17 -6.52 3.17
CA ILE A 58 24.61 -6.48 2.85
C ILE A 58 24.88 -6.06 1.40
N GLY A 59 23.88 -5.56 0.68
CA GLY A 59 24.01 -5.07 -0.69
C GLY A 59 24.93 -3.85 -0.77
N ASP A 60 25.41 -3.53 -2.00
CA ASP A 60 26.29 -2.40 -2.23
C ASP A 60 25.63 -1.10 -1.79
N VAL A 61 26.44 -0.19 -1.29
CA VAL A 61 25.98 1.15 -0.92
C VAL A 61 25.67 1.91 -2.22
N CYS A 62 24.50 2.48 -2.34
CA CYS A 62 24.10 3.31 -3.47
C CYS A 62 23.90 4.78 -3.09
N ARG A 63 23.94 5.11 -1.81
CA ARG A 63 23.92 6.47 -1.30
C ARG A 63 24.41 6.50 0.14
N PHE A 64 25.36 7.37 0.41
CA PHE A 64 25.93 7.61 1.72
C PHE A 64 25.73 9.07 2.11
N VAL A 65 24.81 9.34 3.02
CA VAL A 65 24.58 10.69 3.54
C VAL A 65 25.36 10.83 4.84
N TYR A 66 26.11 11.90 5.00
CA TYR A 66 26.98 12.14 6.15
C TYR A 66 26.81 13.56 6.71
N ASP A 67 27.04 13.71 8.01
CA ASP A 67 27.08 15.01 8.68
C ASP A 67 28.23 15.86 8.08
N ARG A 68 27.89 17.01 7.50
CA ARG A 68 28.86 17.92 6.85
C ARG A 68 29.97 18.38 7.79
N ALA A 69 29.73 18.38 9.11
CA ALA A 69 30.75 18.73 10.10
C ALA A 69 31.78 17.60 10.35
N MET A 70 31.62 16.45 9.69
CA MET A 70 32.54 15.33 9.80
C MET A 70 33.90 15.69 9.18
N PRO A 71 35.04 15.48 9.90
CA PRO A 71 36.38 15.69 9.34
C PRO A 71 36.64 14.82 8.11
N HIS A 72 37.43 15.36 7.16
CA HIS A 72 37.70 14.68 5.89
C HIS A 72 38.43 13.34 6.06
N ASP A 73 39.42 13.28 6.94
CA ASP A 73 40.18 12.06 7.24
C ASP A 73 39.25 10.95 7.76
N PHE A 74 38.25 11.35 8.52
CA PHE A 74 37.25 10.43 9.06
C PHE A 74 36.24 9.98 8.01
N LEU A 75 35.82 10.89 7.12
CA LEU A 75 34.98 10.53 5.98
C LEU A 75 35.71 9.57 5.03
N ASP A 76 36.98 9.83 4.72
CA ASP A 76 37.80 8.96 3.86
C ASP A 76 37.94 7.56 4.48
N PHE A 77 38.14 7.47 5.80
CA PHE A 77 38.12 6.19 6.50
C PHE A 77 36.81 5.43 6.31
N LEU A 78 35.66 6.11 6.38
CA LEU A 78 34.35 5.48 6.17
C LEU A 78 34.12 5.07 4.71
N VAL A 79 34.59 5.89 3.76
CA VAL A 79 34.55 5.59 2.33
C VAL A 79 35.29 4.28 2.05
N ASP A 80 36.50 4.12 2.58
CA ASP A 80 37.30 2.91 2.41
C ASP A 80 36.67 1.71 3.13
N ALA A 81 36.19 1.91 4.36
CA ALA A 81 35.63 0.84 5.19
C ALA A 81 34.32 0.28 4.63
N PHE A 82 33.49 1.10 3.99
CA PHE A 82 32.22 0.70 3.40
C PHE A 82 32.28 0.49 1.88
N HIS A 83 33.43 0.65 1.27
CA HIS A 83 33.65 0.57 -0.19
C HIS A 83 32.69 1.48 -0.98
N ILE A 84 32.62 2.76 -0.58
CA ILE A 84 31.71 3.74 -1.13
C ILE A 84 32.37 4.44 -2.32
N HIS A 85 31.65 4.58 -3.43
CA HIS A 85 32.09 5.45 -4.53
C HIS A 85 31.86 6.91 -4.18
N ARG A 86 32.75 7.81 -4.62
CA ARG A 86 32.70 9.24 -4.28
C ARG A 86 31.43 9.94 -4.80
N ASP A 87 30.86 9.45 -5.89
CA ASP A 87 29.58 9.92 -6.46
C ASP A 87 28.35 9.51 -5.66
N GLU A 88 28.48 8.57 -4.72
CA GLU A 88 27.44 8.15 -3.79
C GLU A 88 27.39 9.00 -2.51
N LEU A 89 28.41 9.86 -2.30
CA LEU A 89 28.51 10.73 -1.14
C LEU A 89 27.55 11.92 -1.24
N VAL A 90 26.75 12.11 -0.20
CA VAL A 90 25.82 13.23 -0.11
C VAL A 90 26.05 13.96 1.20
N PRO A 91 26.54 15.21 1.18
CA PRO A 91 26.67 16.00 2.39
C PRO A 91 25.27 16.32 2.93
N GLY A 92 25.03 15.99 4.17
CA GLY A 92 23.81 16.27 4.91
C GLY A 92 24.05 17.29 6.02
N ASP A 93 23.19 17.27 7.01
CA ASP A 93 23.28 18.07 8.23
C ASP A 93 23.30 17.12 9.46
N LYS A 94 23.23 17.67 10.66
CA LYS A 94 23.24 16.93 11.93
C LYS A 94 22.16 15.85 11.99
N HIS A 95 20.97 16.13 11.44
CA HIS A 95 19.82 15.22 11.42
C HIS A 95 19.57 14.73 9.99
N LEU A 96 19.74 13.44 9.76
CA LEU A 96 19.69 12.84 8.43
C LEU A 96 18.37 12.13 8.13
N ASN A 97 17.58 11.77 9.14
CA ASN A 97 16.31 11.09 8.95
C ASN A 97 15.12 12.05 8.98
N LEU A 98 14.95 12.83 7.90
CA LEU A 98 13.87 13.82 7.80
C LEU A 98 12.46 13.17 7.78
N GLU A 99 12.36 11.88 7.58
CA GLU A 99 11.07 11.17 7.65
C GLU A 99 10.47 11.22 9.05
N ASP A 100 11.28 11.31 10.10
CA ASP A 100 10.83 11.43 11.49
C ASP A 100 10.01 12.69 11.72
N LEU A 101 10.19 13.73 10.89
CA LEU A 101 9.38 14.95 10.93
C LEU A 101 7.89 14.70 10.66
N ARG A 102 7.54 13.59 10.01
CA ARG A 102 6.13 13.19 9.79
C ARG A 102 5.39 12.88 11.10
N HIS A 103 6.14 12.55 12.14
CA HIS A 103 5.62 12.22 13.47
C HIS A 103 5.76 13.39 14.45
N LEU A 104 6.22 14.55 13.96
CA LEU A 104 6.33 15.74 14.80
C LEU A 104 4.95 16.12 15.36
N PRO A 105 4.78 16.18 16.69
CA PRO A 105 3.51 16.60 17.26
C PRO A 105 3.21 18.04 16.88
N ASN A 106 1.98 18.31 16.50
CA ASN A 106 1.55 19.66 16.18
C ASN A 106 1.45 20.51 17.48
N PRO A 107 2.36 21.46 17.73
CA PRO A 107 2.37 22.24 18.98
C PRO A 107 1.32 23.34 19.01
N SER A 108 0.69 23.65 17.88
CA SER A 108 -0.22 24.78 17.76
C SER A 108 -1.63 24.33 17.37
N LYS A 109 -2.60 24.66 18.23
CA LYS A 109 -4.03 24.44 17.93
C LYS A 109 -4.50 25.21 16.68
N SER A 110 -3.85 26.33 16.35
CA SER A 110 -4.19 27.15 15.18
C SER A 110 -3.72 26.54 13.84
N LEU A 111 -2.76 25.60 13.86
CA LEU A 111 -2.25 24.89 12.69
C LEU A 111 -2.92 23.52 12.51
N HIS A 112 -4.10 23.33 13.08
CA HIS A 112 -4.81 22.06 12.91
C HIS A 112 -5.17 21.83 11.45
N SER A 113 -4.70 20.73 10.89
CA SER A 113 -5.40 20.10 9.79
C SER A 113 -6.79 19.68 10.27
N PRO A 114 -7.85 19.85 9.48
CA PRO A 114 -9.17 19.33 9.82
C PRO A 114 -9.06 17.85 10.25
N GLU A 115 -9.74 17.47 11.31
CA GLU A 115 -9.79 16.07 11.72
C GLU A 115 -10.28 15.24 10.54
N LYS A 116 -9.56 14.17 10.23
CA LYS A 116 -10.03 13.22 9.23
C LYS A 116 -11.33 12.59 9.71
N PRO A 117 -12.36 12.47 8.86
CA PRO A 117 -13.60 11.83 9.24
C PRO A 117 -13.33 10.40 9.70
N LYS A 118 -13.94 10.01 10.81
CA LYS A 118 -13.87 8.62 11.28
C LYS A 118 -14.65 7.72 10.33
N PRO A 119 -14.13 6.53 10.02
CA PRO A 119 -14.85 5.57 9.18
C PRO A 119 -16.21 5.24 9.79
N MET A 120 -17.26 5.33 8.97
CA MET A 120 -18.62 5.03 9.37
C MET A 120 -18.90 3.52 9.27
N LYS A 121 -19.59 2.99 10.25
CA LYS A 121 -20.24 1.68 10.14
C LYS A 121 -21.58 1.87 9.44
N LEU A 122 -21.90 0.99 8.50
CA LEU A 122 -23.21 1.04 7.85
C LEU A 122 -24.28 0.53 8.78
N THR A 123 -25.26 1.34 9.07
CA THR A 123 -26.43 0.96 9.89
C THR A 123 -27.29 -0.11 9.24
N ILE A 124 -27.24 -0.24 7.91
CA ILE A 124 -27.92 -1.31 7.14
C ILE A 124 -27.34 -2.70 7.44
N LEU A 125 -26.08 -2.75 7.87
CA LEU A 125 -25.41 -3.95 8.35
C LEU A 125 -25.41 -3.94 9.88
N ASP A 126 -26.58 -3.62 10.45
CA ASP A 126 -26.76 -3.68 11.89
C ASP A 126 -26.24 -5.02 12.43
N GLU A 127 -25.71 -5.05 13.65
CA GLU A 127 -25.03 -6.22 14.25
C GLU A 127 -25.80 -7.56 14.13
N LYS A 128 -27.05 -7.48 13.70
CA LYS A 128 -27.96 -8.60 13.50
C LYS A 128 -28.17 -9.04 12.05
N GLU A 129 -27.77 -8.24 11.05
CA GLU A 129 -27.95 -8.62 9.66
C GLU A 129 -26.67 -9.19 9.05
N SER A 130 -26.76 -10.42 8.57
CA SER A 130 -25.71 -11.09 7.82
C SER A 130 -25.39 -10.34 6.52
N ILE A 131 -24.12 -10.05 6.28
CA ILE A 131 -23.66 -9.47 5.01
C ILE A 131 -24.05 -10.38 3.84
N PHE A 132 -24.00 -11.69 4.02
CA PHE A 132 -24.43 -12.66 3.01
C PHE A 132 -25.91 -12.50 2.67
N ASN A 133 -26.78 -12.36 3.68
CA ASN A 133 -28.20 -12.18 3.47
C ASN A 133 -28.50 -10.85 2.77
N TYR A 134 -27.79 -9.78 3.11
CA TYR A 134 -27.90 -8.50 2.42
C TYR A 134 -27.48 -8.64 0.96
N VAL A 135 -26.27 -9.17 0.71
CA VAL A 135 -25.70 -9.26 -0.65
C VAL A 135 -26.47 -10.27 -1.52
N ALA A 136 -27.14 -11.26 -0.91
CA ALA A 136 -28.03 -12.16 -1.66
C ALA A 136 -29.22 -11.43 -2.31
N ARG A 137 -29.66 -10.32 -1.71
CA ARG A 137 -30.80 -9.51 -2.20
C ARG A 137 -30.35 -8.33 -3.04
N LYS A 138 -29.20 -7.71 -2.71
CA LYS A 138 -28.75 -6.46 -3.31
C LYS A 138 -27.24 -6.34 -3.24
N ASP A 139 -26.59 -5.95 -4.35
CA ASP A 139 -25.17 -5.63 -4.36
C ASP A 139 -24.85 -4.52 -3.33
N LEU A 140 -23.67 -4.56 -2.72
CA LEU A 140 -23.20 -3.57 -1.75
C LEU A 140 -21.90 -2.92 -2.24
N LEU A 141 -21.85 -1.59 -2.24
CA LEU A 141 -20.68 -0.81 -2.59
C LEU A 141 -20.20 -0.02 -1.38
N LEU A 142 -18.93 -0.17 -1.03
CA LEU A 142 -18.28 0.58 0.03
C LEU A 142 -17.28 1.58 -0.55
N TYR A 143 -17.17 2.74 0.12
CA TYR A 143 -16.23 3.80 -0.21
C TYR A 143 -15.26 4.00 0.95
N TYR A 144 -14.02 3.56 0.80
CA TYR A 144 -12.98 3.78 1.78
C TYR A 144 -12.33 5.16 1.59
N PRO A 145 -11.86 5.80 2.65
CA PRO A 145 -11.92 5.43 4.06
C PRO A 145 -13.19 5.90 4.80
N TYR A 146 -14.21 6.36 4.06
CA TYR A 146 -15.46 6.88 4.66
C TYR A 146 -16.30 5.78 5.30
N HIS A 147 -16.34 4.59 4.66
CA HIS A 147 -16.89 3.38 5.27
C HIS A 147 -15.77 2.56 5.92
N SER A 148 -16.11 1.88 7.02
CA SER A 148 -15.16 1.02 7.73
C SER A 148 -14.75 -0.20 6.89
N PHE A 149 -13.45 -0.49 6.86
CA PHE A 149 -12.92 -1.71 6.26
C PHE A 149 -13.29 -2.98 7.05
N GLU A 150 -13.75 -2.82 8.30
CA GLU A 150 -14.25 -3.91 9.13
C GLU A 150 -15.37 -4.70 8.46
N HIS A 151 -16.17 -4.08 7.58
CA HIS A 151 -17.20 -4.79 6.82
C HIS A 151 -16.63 -5.88 5.91
N PHE A 152 -15.47 -5.66 5.30
CA PHE A 152 -14.79 -6.71 4.52
C PHE A 152 -14.23 -7.81 5.42
N ILE A 153 -13.68 -7.46 6.57
CA ILE A 153 -13.22 -8.43 7.56
C ILE A 153 -14.41 -9.26 8.06
N HIS A 154 -15.54 -8.61 8.36
CA HIS A 154 -16.80 -9.27 8.79
C HIS A 154 -17.34 -10.22 7.73
N PHE A 155 -17.29 -9.83 6.45
CA PHE A 155 -17.66 -10.70 5.33
C PHE A 155 -16.83 -11.99 5.28
N LEU A 156 -15.52 -11.88 5.50
CA LEU A 156 -14.66 -13.06 5.61
C LEU A 156 -14.95 -13.87 6.89
N TYR A 157 -15.16 -13.18 8.02
CA TYR A 157 -15.50 -13.83 9.29
C TYR A 157 -16.82 -14.61 9.21
N GLU A 158 -17.83 -14.06 8.55
CA GLU A 158 -19.07 -14.77 8.29
C GLU A 158 -18.84 -16.04 7.45
N ALA A 159 -17.96 -15.97 6.45
CA ALA A 159 -17.56 -17.13 5.66
C ALA A 159 -16.89 -18.22 6.52
N VAL A 160 -16.11 -17.87 7.54
CA VAL A 160 -15.46 -18.81 8.47
C VAL A 160 -16.51 -19.65 9.20
N HIS A 161 -17.54 -19.01 9.72
CA HIS A 161 -18.53 -19.64 10.59
C HIS A 161 -19.72 -20.25 9.83
N ASN A 162 -19.96 -19.86 8.59
CA ASN A 162 -21.07 -20.36 7.81
C ASN A 162 -20.81 -21.83 7.37
N PRO A 163 -21.66 -22.79 7.76
CA PRO A 163 -21.46 -24.22 7.46
C PRO A 163 -21.56 -24.56 5.98
N GLU A 164 -22.23 -23.70 5.18
CA GLU A 164 -22.38 -23.87 3.74
C GLU A 164 -21.18 -23.37 2.96
N THR A 165 -20.28 -22.59 3.58
CA THR A 165 -19.04 -22.15 2.95
C THR A 165 -18.10 -23.33 2.75
N ARG A 166 -17.67 -23.54 1.50
CA ARG A 166 -16.78 -24.65 1.10
C ARG A 166 -15.37 -24.17 0.78
N GLU A 167 -15.27 -23.04 0.11
CA GLU A 167 -13.97 -22.54 -0.38
C GLU A 167 -13.92 -21.02 -0.32
N ILE A 168 -12.78 -20.51 0.14
CA ILE A 168 -12.45 -19.08 0.14
C ILE A 168 -11.19 -18.90 -0.71
N MET A 169 -11.24 -18.00 -1.68
CA MET A 169 -10.13 -17.70 -2.59
C MET A 169 -9.86 -16.19 -2.56
N VAL A 170 -8.60 -15.79 -2.35
CA VAL A 170 -8.23 -14.37 -2.18
C VAL A 170 -6.92 -14.08 -2.91
N THR A 171 -6.81 -12.88 -3.49
CA THR A 171 -5.53 -12.35 -3.98
C THR A 171 -4.93 -11.42 -2.93
N GLN A 172 -3.66 -11.57 -2.59
CA GLN A 172 -2.92 -10.72 -1.67
C GLN A 172 -1.73 -10.07 -2.37
N TYR A 173 -1.69 -8.74 -2.34
CA TYR A 173 -0.62 -7.95 -2.94
C TYR A 173 0.25 -7.26 -1.88
N ARG A 174 -0.37 -6.61 -0.90
CA ARG A 174 0.27 -5.96 0.25
C ARG A 174 -0.49 -6.30 1.51
N VAL A 175 0.17 -6.88 2.46
CA VAL A 175 -0.42 -7.33 3.73
C VAL A 175 -0.07 -6.32 4.82
N ALA A 176 -1.03 -5.98 5.68
CA ALA A 176 -0.74 -5.21 6.87
C ALA A 176 0.02 -6.09 7.88
N GLU A 177 0.88 -5.48 8.67
CA GLU A 177 1.47 -6.13 9.82
C GLU A 177 0.35 -6.52 10.81
N ASN A 178 0.34 -7.77 11.29
CA ASN A 178 -0.73 -8.33 12.12
C ASN A 178 -2.13 -8.24 11.50
N SER A 179 -2.24 -8.51 10.20
CA SER A 179 -3.46 -8.36 9.42
C SER A 179 -4.62 -9.20 9.95
N ALA A 180 -5.76 -8.55 10.22
CA ALA A 180 -7.02 -9.21 10.56
C ALA A 180 -7.56 -10.08 9.39
N VAL A 181 -7.30 -9.66 8.14
CA VAL A 181 -7.64 -10.45 6.94
C VAL A 181 -6.92 -11.78 6.97
N ILE A 182 -5.60 -11.78 7.21
CA ILE A 182 -4.79 -13.02 7.26
C ILE A 182 -5.23 -13.90 8.42
N ASN A 183 -5.43 -13.34 9.60
CA ASN A 183 -5.89 -14.09 10.78
C ASN A 183 -7.25 -14.75 10.52
N THR A 184 -8.16 -14.07 9.83
CA THR A 184 -9.47 -14.61 9.46
C THR A 184 -9.35 -15.75 8.45
N LEU A 185 -8.43 -15.65 7.47
CA LEU A 185 -8.17 -16.72 6.51
C LEU A 185 -7.56 -17.96 7.18
N ILE A 186 -6.66 -17.76 8.14
CA ILE A 186 -6.11 -18.86 8.97
C ILE A 186 -7.22 -19.54 9.77
N ALA A 187 -8.07 -18.76 10.45
CA ALA A 187 -9.21 -19.29 11.18
C ALA A 187 -10.16 -20.09 10.26
N ALA A 188 -10.37 -19.65 9.00
CA ALA A 188 -11.15 -20.38 8.03
C ALA A 188 -10.58 -21.77 7.73
N ALA A 189 -9.26 -21.86 7.50
CA ALA A 189 -8.57 -23.12 7.25
C ALA A 189 -8.67 -24.06 8.47
N GLN A 190 -8.45 -23.52 9.68
CA GLN A 190 -8.59 -24.26 10.94
C GLN A 190 -10.02 -24.76 11.17
N ASN A 191 -11.03 -24.03 10.69
CA ASN A 191 -12.45 -24.46 10.69
C ASN A 191 -12.81 -25.38 9.50
N GLY A 192 -11.83 -25.99 8.84
CA GLY A 192 -12.04 -26.98 7.78
C GLY A 192 -12.49 -26.41 6.44
N LYS A 193 -12.44 -25.08 6.23
CA LYS A 193 -12.73 -24.49 4.93
C LYS A 193 -11.53 -24.67 4.01
N LYS A 194 -11.78 -24.92 2.72
CA LYS A 194 -10.71 -24.88 1.72
C LYS A 194 -10.34 -23.44 1.44
N VAL A 195 -9.13 -23.02 1.81
CA VAL A 195 -8.64 -21.67 1.58
C VAL A 195 -7.51 -21.69 0.57
N THR A 196 -7.62 -20.82 -0.44
CA THR A 196 -6.59 -20.63 -1.48
C THR A 196 -6.25 -19.15 -1.53
N VAL A 197 -4.98 -18.81 -1.32
CA VAL A 197 -4.49 -17.43 -1.39
C VAL A 197 -3.43 -17.31 -2.48
N PHE A 198 -3.65 -16.39 -3.39
CA PHE A 198 -2.63 -15.96 -4.33
C PHE A 198 -1.81 -14.84 -3.69
N VAL A 199 -0.51 -15.07 -3.50
CA VAL A 199 0.40 -14.10 -2.90
C VAL A 199 1.35 -13.56 -3.96
N GLU A 200 1.31 -12.24 -4.19
CA GLU A 200 2.27 -11.56 -5.07
C GLU A 200 3.57 -11.28 -4.32
N LEU A 201 4.58 -12.10 -4.57
CA LEU A 201 5.88 -11.98 -3.89
C LEU A 201 6.71 -10.77 -4.35
N LYS A 202 6.45 -10.26 -5.56
CA LYS A 202 7.18 -9.12 -6.15
C LYS A 202 6.55 -7.77 -5.79
N ALA A 203 5.83 -7.68 -4.67
CA ALA A 203 5.33 -6.41 -4.16
C ALA A 203 6.50 -5.61 -3.58
N ARG A 204 6.96 -4.58 -4.31
CA ARG A 204 8.16 -3.80 -3.97
C ARG A 204 8.10 -3.28 -2.53
N PHE A 205 9.12 -3.56 -1.73
CA PHE A 205 9.30 -3.28 -0.30
C PHE A 205 8.46 -4.12 0.67
N ASP A 206 7.55 -4.98 0.19
CA ASP A 206 6.75 -5.88 1.02
C ASP A 206 7.14 -7.36 0.84
N GLU A 207 8.23 -7.64 0.12
CA GLU A 207 8.63 -9.01 -0.26
C GLU A 207 8.87 -9.90 0.96
N GLU A 208 9.56 -9.36 1.99
CA GLU A 208 9.86 -10.10 3.22
C GLU A 208 8.58 -10.39 4.02
N ASN A 209 7.73 -9.36 4.19
CA ASN A 209 6.47 -9.50 4.90
C ASN A 209 5.49 -10.44 4.18
N ASN A 210 5.39 -10.34 2.84
CA ASN A 210 4.54 -11.22 2.05
C ASN A 210 5.03 -12.67 2.11
N LEU A 211 6.35 -12.90 2.12
CA LEU A 211 6.92 -14.23 2.23
C LEU A 211 6.64 -14.84 3.61
N ALA A 212 6.94 -14.11 4.69
CA ALA A 212 6.70 -14.56 6.06
C ALA A 212 5.21 -14.87 6.31
N THR A 213 4.33 -13.99 5.81
CA THR A 213 2.88 -14.18 5.91
C THR A 213 2.42 -15.41 5.11
N ALA A 214 2.99 -15.64 3.92
CA ALA A 214 2.67 -16.82 3.12
C ALA A 214 3.09 -18.12 3.83
N GLU A 215 4.26 -18.15 4.46
CA GLU A 215 4.72 -19.29 5.25
C GLU A 215 3.80 -19.57 6.45
N MET A 216 3.36 -18.52 7.16
CA MET A 216 2.42 -18.63 8.27
C MET A 216 1.06 -19.20 7.81
N MET A 217 0.52 -18.72 6.70
CA MET A 217 -0.70 -19.24 6.11
C MET A 217 -0.55 -20.69 5.66
N GLN A 218 0.57 -21.05 5.05
CA GLN A 218 0.86 -22.40 4.58
C GLN A 218 0.96 -23.39 5.75
N ALA A 219 1.57 -22.99 6.87
CA ALA A 219 1.62 -23.78 8.09
C ALA A 219 0.22 -24.05 8.69
N ALA A 220 -0.75 -23.15 8.45
CA ALA A 220 -2.13 -23.30 8.85
C ALA A 220 -2.98 -24.14 7.85
N GLY A 221 -2.37 -24.74 6.82
CA GLY A 221 -3.06 -25.58 5.84
C GLY A 221 -3.67 -24.81 4.65
N ILE A 222 -3.39 -23.53 4.49
CA ILE A 222 -3.87 -22.73 3.36
C ILE A 222 -3.04 -23.07 2.10
N LYS A 223 -3.73 -23.28 0.99
CA LYS A 223 -3.08 -23.42 -0.31
C LYS A 223 -2.56 -22.07 -0.78
N ILE A 224 -1.26 -21.89 -0.79
CA ILE A 224 -0.60 -20.71 -1.35
C ILE A 224 -0.27 -20.94 -2.81
N ILE A 225 -0.61 -19.94 -3.63
CA ILE A 225 -0.18 -19.85 -5.03
C ILE A 225 0.70 -18.62 -5.11
N TYR A 226 1.94 -18.85 -5.49
CA TYR A 226 2.90 -17.77 -5.70
C TYR A 226 2.81 -17.21 -7.13
N SER A 227 3.49 -16.10 -7.34
CA SER A 227 3.53 -15.39 -8.61
C SER A 227 3.73 -16.30 -9.82
N ILE A 228 2.97 -16.08 -10.88
CA ILE A 228 3.15 -16.75 -12.17
C ILE A 228 4.41 -16.19 -12.84
N PRO A 229 5.31 -17.03 -13.41
CA PRO A 229 6.47 -16.54 -14.15
C PRO A 229 6.08 -15.51 -15.22
N GLY A 230 6.82 -14.40 -15.30
CA GLY A 230 6.58 -13.33 -16.27
C GLY A 230 5.31 -12.50 -16.04
N LEU A 231 4.50 -12.80 -15.02
CA LEU A 231 3.25 -12.13 -14.71
C LEU A 231 3.21 -11.62 -13.28
N LYS A 232 2.66 -10.42 -13.11
CA LYS A 232 2.39 -9.84 -11.80
C LYS A 232 0.88 -9.76 -11.59
N VAL A 233 0.39 -10.36 -10.50
CA VAL A 233 -1.03 -10.28 -10.17
C VAL A 233 -1.29 -9.05 -9.31
N HIS A 234 -2.13 -8.16 -9.83
CA HIS A 234 -2.47 -6.91 -9.16
C HIS A 234 -3.98 -6.76 -8.92
N ALA A 235 -4.80 -7.71 -9.35
CA ALA A 235 -6.22 -7.77 -9.03
C ALA A 235 -6.44 -7.86 -7.51
N LYS A 236 -7.48 -7.19 -7.00
CA LYS A 236 -7.88 -7.21 -5.59
C LYS A 236 -9.26 -7.83 -5.51
N VAL A 237 -9.27 -9.15 -5.37
CA VAL A 237 -10.49 -9.96 -5.49
C VAL A 237 -10.55 -11.04 -4.41
N ALA A 238 -11.75 -11.27 -3.89
CA ALA A 238 -12.05 -12.38 -3.01
C ALA A 238 -13.31 -13.10 -3.50
N LEU A 239 -13.31 -14.42 -3.40
CA LEU A 239 -14.41 -15.28 -3.80
C LEU A 239 -14.74 -16.25 -2.66
N ILE A 240 -16.00 -16.27 -2.24
CA ILE A 240 -16.54 -17.22 -1.27
C ILE A 240 -17.48 -18.16 -2.00
N ARG A 241 -17.09 -19.42 -2.12
CA ARG A 241 -17.91 -20.46 -2.76
C ARG A 241 -18.70 -21.21 -1.71
N ARG A 242 -20.00 -21.30 -1.95
CA ARG A 242 -20.95 -21.97 -1.06
C ARG A 242 -21.68 -23.10 -1.76
N ARG A 243 -22.15 -24.05 -0.96
CA ARG A 243 -23.02 -25.14 -1.40
C ARG A 243 -23.97 -25.49 -0.23
N GLY A 244 -25.24 -25.56 -0.49
CA GLY A 244 -26.23 -25.96 0.50
C GLY A 244 -25.90 -27.31 1.14
N LEU A 245 -26.30 -27.50 2.38
CA LEU A 245 -26.00 -28.72 3.15
C LEU A 245 -26.54 -29.95 2.47
N ASN A 246 -27.73 -29.86 1.85
CA ASN A 246 -28.38 -30.92 1.09
C ASN A 246 -28.00 -30.96 -0.39
N GLY A 247 -26.94 -30.24 -0.79
CA GLY A 247 -26.49 -30.16 -2.17
C GLY A 247 -27.18 -29.09 -3.02
N GLU A 248 -28.03 -28.26 -2.43
CA GLU A 248 -28.76 -27.17 -3.08
C GLU A 248 -27.82 -26.13 -3.66
N LYS A 249 -28.23 -25.49 -4.77
CA LYS A 249 -27.52 -24.36 -5.36
C LYS A 249 -27.90 -23.09 -4.62
N ILE A 250 -26.98 -22.61 -3.79
CA ILE A 250 -27.10 -21.33 -3.07
C ILE A 250 -26.13 -20.30 -3.61
N PRO A 251 -26.34 -18.98 -3.36
CA PRO A 251 -25.44 -17.94 -3.83
C PRO A 251 -24.02 -18.12 -3.29
N SER A 252 -23.03 -17.96 -4.16
CA SER A 252 -21.64 -17.69 -3.82
C SER A 252 -21.38 -16.19 -3.95
N TYR A 253 -20.37 -15.67 -3.28
CA TYR A 253 -20.15 -14.23 -3.18
C TYR A 253 -18.79 -13.82 -3.71
N ALA A 254 -18.74 -12.70 -4.40
CA ALA A 254 -17.55 -12.05 -4.89
C ALA A 254 -17.36 -10.69 -4.19
N TYR A 255 -16.11 -10.35 -3.90
CA TYR A 255 -15.70 -9.01 -3.51
C TYR A 255 -14.59 -8.55 -4.47
N ILE A 256 -14.78 -7.38 -5.07
CA ILE A 256 -13.85 -6.79 -6.04
C ILE A 256 -13.55 -5.36 -5.58
N SER A 257 -12.28 -5.03 -5.40
CA SER A 257 -11.86 -3.73 -4.89
C SER A 257 -10.87 -3.04 -5.82
N THR A 258 -10.88 -1.72 -5.77
CA THR A 258 -9.84 -0.89 -6.39
C THR A 258 -8.57 -0.84 -5.53
N GLY A 259 -8.70 -1.04 -4.21
CA GLY A 259 -7.65 -0.97 -3.20
C GLY A 259 -7.21 -2.34 -2.67
N ASN A 260 -6.02 -2.39 -2.08
CA ASN A 260 -5.48 -3.60 -1.47
C ASN A 260 -6.29 -4.02 -0.22
N PHE A 261 -6.25 -5.30 0.11
CA PHE A 261 -6.81 -5.84 1.35
C PHE A 261 -5.84 -5.60 2.51
N ASN A 262 -5.74 -4.33 2.89
CA ASN A 262 -4.80 -3.87 3.90
C ASN A 262 -5.48 -2.79 4.76
N GLU A 263 -5.67 -3.10 6.02
CA GLU A 263 -6.43 -2.32 6.99
C GLU A 263 -5.86 -0.92 7.20
N LYS A 264 -4.51 -0.80 7.20
CA LYS A 264 -3.82 0.49 7.37
C LYS A 264 -4.04 1.39 6.15
N THR A 265 -3.88 0.85 4.94
CA THR A 265 -4.07 1.66 3.72
C THR A 265 -5.53 2.02 3.48
N ALA A 266 -6.48 1.19 3.91
CA ALA A 266 -7.91 1.46 3.81
C ALA A 266 -8.37 2.68 4.65
N THR A 267 -7.57 3.13 5.60
CA THR A 267 -7.83 4.39 6.35
C THR A 267 -7.23 5.64 5.71
N LEU A 268 -6.43 5.46 4.66
CA LEU A 268 -5.66 6.54 4.02
C LEU A 268 -5.97 6.71 2.53
N TYR A 269 -6.41 5.64 1.87
CA TYR A 269 -6.63 5.59 0.42
C TYR A 269 -8.13 5.64 0.12
N ALA A 270 -8.49 6.53 -0.81
CA ALA A 270 -9.85 6.58 -1.33
C ALA A 270 -10.04 5.49 -2.38
N ASP A 271 -10.69 4.41 -1.97
CA ASP A 271 -10.94 3.22 -2.77
C ASP A 271 -12.41 2.80 -2.72
N CYS A 272 -12.82 1.93 -3.65
CA CYS A 272 -14.14 1.34 -3.69
C CYS A 272 -14.06 -0.18 -3.60
N GLY A 273 -15.05 -0.79 -2.94
CA GLY A 273 -15.19 -2.25 -2.85
C GLY A 273 -16.62 -2.68 -3.10
N LEU A 274 -16.83 -3.57 -4.07
CA LEU A 274 -18.12 -4.12 -4.47
C LEU A 274 -18.27 -5.55 -3.97
N PHE A 275 -19.34 -5.80 -3.20
CA PHE A 275 -19.81 -7.13 -2.83
C PHE A 275 -20.98 -7.50 -3.72
N THR A 276 -20.98 -8.70 -4.28
CA THR A 276 -22.03 -9.18 -5.17
C THR A 276 -22.17 -10.70 -5.13
N CYS A 277 -23.37 -11.20 -5.41
CA CYS A 277 -23.62 -12.62 -5.65
C CYS A 277 -24.05 -12.91 -7.10
N ARG A 278 -23.89 -11.93 -8.01
CA ARG A 278 -24.26 -12.11 -9.42
C ARG A 278 -23.46 -13.25 -10.04
N LYS A 279 -24.18 -14.22 -10.60
CA LYS A 279 -23.60 -15.49 -11.09
C LYS A 279 -22.54 -15.24 -12.17
N GLU A 280 -22.78 -14.31 -13.07
CA GLU A 280 -21.86 -13.95 -14.16
C GLU A 280 -20.52 -13.43 -13.62
N ILE A 281 -20.55 -12.59 -12.58
CA ILE A 281 -19.33 -12.04 -11.96
C ILE A 281 -18.64 -13.14 -11.13
N VAL A 282 -19.39 -13.89 -10.34
CA VAL A 282 -18.89 -15.00 -9.51
C VAL A 282 -18.20 -16.07 -10.38
N ASN A 283 -18.81 -16.45 -11.51
CA ASN A 283 -18.25 -17.44 -12.43
C ASN A 283 -16.96 -16.95 -13.09
N ASP A 284 -16.95 -15.71 -13.58
CA ASP A 284 -15.76 -15.13 -14.18
C ASP A 284 -14.63 -15.01 -13.16
N LEU A 285 -14.96 -14.65 -11.91
CA LEU A 285 -13.97 -14.58 -10.85
C LEU A 285 -13.43 -15.96 -10.48
N TYR A 286 -14.27 -17.00 -10.50
CA TYR A 286 -13.81 -18.38 -10.33
C TYR A 286 -12.88 -18.81 -11.47
N ASN A 287 -13.22 -18.46 -12.71
CA ASN A 287 -12.35 -18.70 -13.88
C ASN A 287 -11.01 -17.97 -13.72
N LEU A 288 -11.01 -16.73 -13.25
CA LEU A 288 -9.77 -16.02 -12.94
C LEU A 288 -8.89 -16.80 -11.95
N PHE A 289 -9.46 -17.27 -10.83
CA PHE A 289 -8.70 -18.09 -9.88
C PHE A 289 -8.23 -19.42 -10.45
N ARG A 290 -8.97 -20.04 -11.35
CA ARG A 290 -8.51 -21.25 -12.08
C ARG A 290 -7.32 -20.94 -12.98
N THR A 291 -7.36 -19.83 -13.69
CA THR A 291 -6.24 -19.34 -14.53
C THR A 291 -4.99 -19.09 -13.70
N LEU A 292 -5.14 -18.43 -12.54
CA LEU A 292 -4.04 -18.21 -11.60
C LEU A 292 -3.44 -19.52 -11.06
N GLN A 293 -4.19 -20.62 -11.11
CA GLN A 293 -3.73 -21.96 -10.76
C GLN A 293 -3.11 -22.73 -11.94
N GLY A 294 -2.97 -22.11 -13.11
CA GLY A 294 -2.48 -22.74 -14.32
C GLY A 294 -3.47 -23.71 -14.98
N LYS A 295 -4.76 -23.56 -14.69
CA LYS A 295 -5.82 -24.40 -15.24
C LYS A 295 -6.58 -23.62 -16.30
N GLU A 296 -6.47 -24.06 -17.57
CA GLU A 296 -7.25 -23.61 -18.74
C GLU A 296 -7.13 -22.12 -19.14
N ASP A 297 -7.31 -21.84 -20.42
CA ASP A 297 -7.54 -20.49 -20.96
C ASP A 297 -8.99 -20.08 -20.69
N PRO A 298 -9.23 -19.09 -19.83
CA PRO A 298 -10.58 -18.72 -19.44
C PRO A 298 -11.24 -17.84 -20.49
N LYS A 299 -12.54 -18.04 -20.67
CA LYS A 299 -13.41 -17.03 -21.28
C LYS A 299 -14.05 -16.20 -20.19
N PHE A 300 -13.85 -14.89 -20.26
CA PHE A 300 -14.52 -13.91 -19.40
C PHE A 300 -15.68 -13.27 -20.17
N THR A 301 -16.86 -13.26 -19.57
CA THR A 301 -18.09 -12.75 -20.21
C THR A 301 -18.51 -11.39 -19.64
N THR A 302 -18.17 -11.11 -18.41
CA THR A 302 -18.61 -9.94 -17.64
C THR A 302 -17.44 -9.17 -17.07
N LEU A 303 -16.49 -9.86 -16.44
CA LEU A 303 -15.27 -9.23 -15.96
C LEU A 303 -14.36 -8.86 -17.15
N LEU A 304 -13.76 -7.69 -17.05
CA LEU A 304 -12.66 -7.30 -17.94
C LEU A 304 -11.35 -7.65 -17.25
N VAL A 305 -10.58 -8.52 -17.87
CA VAL A 305 -9.32 -9.00 -17.31
C VAL A 305 -8.18 -8.61 -18.24
N ALA A 306 -7.18 -7.93 -17.71
CA ALA A 306 -5.99 -7.56 -18.47
C ALA A 306 -5.32 -8.79 -19.10
N ARG A 307 -4.78 -8.62 -20.32
CA ARG A 307 -4.22 -9.68 -21.21
C ARG A 307 -5.27 -10.58 -21.87
N PHE A 308 -6.51 -10.57 -21.45
CA PHE A 308 -7.56 -11.41 -22.07
C PHE A 308 -8.52 -10.54 -22.89
N ASN A 309 -9.52 -9.95 -22.27
CA ASN A 309 -10.59 -9.22 -22.97
C ASN A 309 -10.61 -7.72 -22.70
N LEU A 310 -9.71 -7.19 -21.83
CA LEU A 310 -9.75 -5.78 -21.41
C LEU A 310 -9.58 -4.81 -22.58
N ILE A 311 -8.50 -4.90 -23.35
CA ILE A 311 -8.19 -3.97 -24.44
C ILE A 311 -9.23 -4.02 -25.55
N PRO A 312 -9.63 -5.19 -26.07
CA PRO A 312 -10.72 -5.28 -27.05
C PRO A 312 -12.01 -4.61 -26.56
N GLU A 313 -12.40 -4.81 -25.32
CA GLU A 313 -13.63 -4.22 -24.78
C GLU A 313 -13.49 -2.70 -24.58
N LEU A 314 -12.33 -2.19 -24.12
CA LEU A 314 -12.09 -0.75 -24.03
C LEU A 314 -12.19 -0.07 -25.41
N ASN A 315 -11.59 -0.65 -26.43
CA ASN A 315 -11.69 -0.14 -27.80
C ASN A 315 -13.15 -0.12 -28.25
N ARG A 316 -13.89 -1.21 -28.06
CA ARG A 316 -15.31 -1.29 -28.41
C ARG A 316 -16.17 -0.23 -27.68
N LEU A 317 -15.85 0.07 -26.42
CA LEU A 317 -16.56 1.11 -25.65
C LEU A 317 -16.24 2.50 -26.20
N ILE A 318 -14.98 2.78 -26.55
CA ILE A 318 -14.56 4.04 -27.17
C ILE A 318 -15.19 4.19 -28.55
N ASP A 319 -15.15 3.14 -29.41
CA ASP A 319 -15.78 3.13 -30.73
C ASP A 319 -17.28 3.45 -30.64
N ARG A 320 -17.93 2.94 -29.59
CA ARG A 320 -19.35 3.22 -29.36
C ARG A 320 -19.60 4.70 -29.07
N GLU A 321 -18.76 5.36 -28.27
CA GLU A 321 -18.89 6.80 -28.02
C GLU A 321 -18.57 7.61 -29.27
N ILE A 322 -17.56 7.23 -30.04
CA ILE A 322 -17.25 7.86 -31.34
C ILE A 322 -18.46 7.79 -32.28
N ALA A 323 -19.02 6.60 -32.47
CA ALA A 323 -20.18 6.41 -33.34
C ALA A 323 -21.43 7.20 -32.88
N LEU A 324 -21.57 7.44 -31.57
CA LEU A 324 -22.64 8.31 -31.05
C LEU A 324 -22.36 9.78 -31.35
N ALA A 325 -21.14 10.25 -31.18
CA ALA A 325 -20.74 11.61 -31.49
C ALA A 325 -20.90 11.92 -32.98
N ASP A 326 -20.49 11.01 -33.87
CA ASP A 326 -20.68 11.15 -35.35
C ASP A 326 -22.14 11.24 -35.75
N GLN A 327 -23.06 10.66 -34.95
CA GLN A 327 -24.52 10.79 -35.15
C GLN A 327 -25.09 12.05 -34.48
N GLY A 328 -24.28 12.96 -33.97
CA GLY A 328 -24.73 14.15 -33.23
C GLY A 328 -25.40 13.83 -31.89
N LYS A 329 -25.27 12.62 -31.36
CA LYS A 329 -25.80 12.20 -30.07
C LYS A 329 -24.82 12.50 -28.93
N PRO A 330 -25.32 12.71 -27.69
CA PRO A 330 -24.43 12.90 -26.53
C PRO A 330 -23.49 11.73 -26.37
N ALA A 331 -22.18 12.00 -26.39
CA ALA A 331 -21.10 11.04 -26.20
C ALA A 331 -20.14 11.56 -25.14
N ARG A 332 -19.89 10.76 -24.12
CA ARG A 332 -19.05 11.17 -22.98
C ARG A 332 -18.29 10.02 -22.36
N ILE A 333 -17.01 10.26 -22.07
CA ILE A 333 -16.13 9.38 -21.33
C ILE A 333 -15.66 10.10 -20.06
N ILE A 334 -15.70 9.42 -18.90
CA ILE A 334 -15.05 9.90 -17.67
C ILE A 334 -14.14 8.79 -17.17
N LEU A 335 -12.85 9.09 -17.02
CA LEU A 335 -11.87 8.12 -16.54
C LEU A 335 -11.19 8.65 -15.27
N LYS A 336 -11.42 7.97 -14.16
CA LYS A 336 -10.69 8.19 -12.92
C LYS A 336 -9.66 7.08 -12.74
N MET A 337 -8.38 7.45 -12.58
CA MET A 337 -7.28 6.52 -12.35
C MET A 337 -6.07 7.24 -11.74
N ASN A 338 -5.04 6.49 -11.33
CA ASN A 338 -3.83 7.13 -10.79
C ASN A 338 -2.89 7.60 -11.89
N ALA A 339 -2.80 6.85 -12.99
CA ALA A 339 -1.87 7.14 -14.07
C ALA A 339 -2.42 6.79 -15.45
N LEU A 340 -2.14 7.63 -16.43
CA LEU A 340 -2.41 7.45 -17.86
C LEU A 340 -1.09 7.58 -18.62
N GLN A 341 -0.59 6.47 -19.20
CA GLN A 341 0.76 6.43 -19.81
C GLN A 341 0.82 5.57 -21.07
N ASP A 342 -0.16 4.69 -21.31
CA ASP A 342 -0.15 3.81 -22.47
C ASP A 342 -0.42 4.62 -23.76
N PRO A 343 0.54 4.64 -24.73
CA PRO A 343 0.39 5.46 -25.92
C PRO A 343 -0.84 5.08 -26.75
N ALA A 344 -1.08 3.78 -26.95
CA ALA A 344 -2.18 3.32 -27.77
C ALA A 344 -3.54 3.77 -27.22
N MET A 345 -3.71 3.72 -25.89
CA MET A 345 -4.93 4.19 -25.25
C MET A 345 -5.06 5.72 -25.27
N ILE A 346 -3.94 6.45 -25.22
CA ILE A 346 -3.92 7.92 -25.37
C ILE A 346 -4.35 8.30 -26.78
N ASP A 347 -3.83 7.63 -27.80
CA ASP A 347 -4.19 7.86 -29.20
C ASP A 347 -5.69 7.62 -29.43
N ARG A 348 -6.25 6.57 -28.81
CA ARG A 348 -7.70 6.31 -28.85
C ARG A 348 -8.54 7.42 -28.21
N LEU A 349 -8.05 8.06 -27.13
CA LEU A 349 -8.73 9.20 -26.53
C LEU A 349 -8.61 10.46 -27.39
N TYR A 350 -7.50 10.66 -28.08
CA TYR A 350 -7.34 11.75 -29.06
C TYR A 350 -8.31 11.57 -30.23
N GLU A 351 -8.37 10.38 -30.80
CA GLU A 351 -9.34 10.05 -31.86
C GLU A 351 -10.78 10.31 -31.40
N ALA A 352 -11.16 9.84 -30.22
CA ALA A 352 -12.49 10.13 -29.67
C ALA A 352 -12.76 11.64 -29.53
N SER A 353 -11.74 12.41 -29.12
CA SER A 353 -11.85 13.87 -29.02
C SER A 353 -12.01 14.54 -30.38
N GLU A 354 -11.33 14.09 -31.43
CA GLU A 354 -11.47 14.62 -32.79
C GLU A 354 -12.88 14.41 -33.33
N HIS A 355 -13.49 13.28 -32.99
CA HIS A 355 -14.90 12.97 -33.30
C HIS A 355 -15.92 13.66 -32.38
N GLY A 356 -15.48 14.51 -31.44
CA GLY A 356 -16.38 15.31 -30.60
C GLY A 356 -16.79 14.67 -29.27
N VAL A 357 -16.26 13.51 -28.91
CA VAL A 357 -16.54 12.85 -27.62
C VAL A 357 -15.99 13.70 -26.45
N GLN A 358 -16.85 14.08 -25.53
CA GLN A 358 -16.45 14.83 -24.33
C GLN A 358 -15.75 13.89 -23.35
N THR A 359 -14.49 14.17 -23.06
CA THR A 359 -13.65 13.30 -22.21
C THR A 359 -13.16 14.05 -20.98
N ASP A 360 -13.58 13.60 -19.81
CA ASP A 360 -13.13 14.13 -18.52
C ASP A 360 -12.19 13.10 -17.84
N LEU A 361 -10.96 13.51 -17.57
CA LEU A 361 -9.95 12.68 -16.93
C LEU A 361 -9.68 13.16 -15.50
N ILE A 362 -9.76 12.26 -14.51
CA ILE A 362 -9.38 12.52 -13.12
C ILE A 362 -8.11 11.72 -12.84
N ILE A 363 -6.94 12.32 -13.06
CA ILE A 363 -5.64 11.65 -13.00
C ILE A 363 -4.79 12.24 -11.87
N ARG A 364 -4.58 11.47 -10.81
CA ARG A 364 -3.83 11.91 -9.64
C ARG A 364 -2.32 12.07 -9.90
N GLY A 365 -1.72 11.15 -10.62
CA GLY A 365 -0.27 11.04 -10.79
C GLY A 365 0.17 11.29 -12.24
N ILE A 366 0.92 10.35 -12.81
CA ILE A 366 1.49 10.44 -14.15
C ILE A 366 0.38 10.55 -15.18
N CYS A 367 0.46 11.55 -16.05
CA CYS A 367 -0.39 11.71 -17.21
C CYS A 367 0.46 12.11 -18.41
N CYS A 368 0.57 11.24 -19.41
CA CYS A 368 1.32 11.50 -20.64
C CYS A 368 0.42 12.09 -21.76
N LEU A 369 -0.90 12.18 -21.54
CA LEU A 369 -1.82 12.85 -22.46
C LEU A 369 -1.67 14.37 -22.31
N ILE A 370 -1.55 15.08 -23.44
CA ILE A 370 -1.41 16.54 -23.51
C ILE A 370 -2.76 17.15 -23.85
N PRO A 371 -3.38 17.94 -22.95
CA PRO A 371 -4.64 18.64 -23.23
C PRO A 371 -4.41 19.93 -24.02
N ASP A 372 -5.51 20.61 -24.36
CA ASP A 372 -5.55 21.93 -24.99
C ASP A 372 -4.81 21.98 -26.36
N GLN A 373 -4.76 20.86 -27.08
CA GLN A 373 -4.27 20.77 -28.46
C GLN A 373 -5.47 20.64 -29.42
N PRO A 374 -5.30 20.86 -30.72
CA PRO A 374 -6.38 20.67 -31.71
C PRO A 374 -7.03 19.29 -31.62
N TYR A 375 -6.23 18.24 -31.44
CA TYR A 375 -6.67 16.83 -31.32
C TYR A 375 -7.20 16.47 -29.91
N SER A 376 -6.99 17.31 -28.91
CA SER A 376 -7.46 17.08 -27.52
C SER A 376 -8.42 18.16 -27.00
N ARG A 377 -9.04 18.95 -27.91
CA ARG A 377 -9.92 20.09 -27.56
C ARG A 377 -11.12 19.70 -26.67
N ASN A 378 -11.56 18.44 -26.76
CA ASN A 378 -12.67 17.91 -25.99
C ASN A 378 -12.22 17.12 -24.76
N ILE A 379 -10.92 17.14 -24.43
CA ILE A 379 -10.36 16.44 -23.27
C ILE A 379 -10.02 17.44 -22.17
N ARG A 380 -10.48 17.16 -20.97
CA ARG A 380 -10.14 17.93 -19.76
C ARG A 380 -9.47 17.03 -18.74
N ILE A 381 -8.38 17.49 -18.15
CA ILE A 381 -7.65 16.74 -17.12
C ILE A 381 -7.78 17.48 -15.80
N THR A 382 -8.34 16.81 -14.81
CA THR A 382 -8.46 17.28 -13.42
C THR A 382 -7.55 16.44 -12.53
N ARG A 383 -6.85 17.09 -11.62
CA ARG A 383 -6.03 16.44 -10.59
C ARG A 383 -6.49 16.89 -9.22
N ILE A 384 -6.67 15.93 -8.31
CA ILE A 384 -7.10 16.18 -6.93
C ILE A 384 -6.05 15.59 -5.99
N VAL A 385 -5.53 16.42 -5.08
CA VAL A 385 -4.67 16.03 -3.97
C VAL A 385 -5.28 16.60 -2.70
N ASP A 386 -5.69 15.73 -1.79
CA ASP A 386 -6.41 16.10 -0.58
C ASP A 386 -5.98 15.20 0.61
N SER A 387 -6.74 15.23 1.69
CA SER A 387 -6.49 14.50 2.95
C SER A 387 -6.34 12.99 2.75
N PHE A 388 -7.02 12.42 1.77
CA PHE A 388 -6.93 11.02 1.40
C PHE A 388 -6.30 10.85 0.02
N LEU A 389 -5.53 9.78 -0.15
CA LEU A 389 -4.91 9.47 -1.43
C LEU A 389 -5.97 8.98 -2.41
N GLU A 390 -6.20 9.75 -3.50
CA GLU A 390 -7.09 9.32 -4.58
C GLU A 390 -6.54 8.09 -5.27
N HIS A 391 -7.16 6.92 -5.04
CA HIS A 391 -6.62 5.65 -5.50
C HIS A 391 -7.60 4.82 -6.32
N ALA A 392 -8.90 5.07 -6.21
CA ALA A 392 -9.92 4.35 -6.97
C ALA A 392 -9.74 4.51 -8.49
N ARG A 393 -10.04 3.44 -9.23
CA ARG A 393 -10.14 3.44 -10.69
C ARG A 393 -11.59 3.16 -11.06
N ILE A 394 -12.20 4.16 -11.73
CA ILE A 394 -13.61 4.12 -12.12
C ILE A 394 -13.69 4.71 -13.51
N TRP A 395 -14.34 3.98 -14.41
CA TRP A 395 -14.50 4.35 -15.81
C TRP A 395 -15.98 4.43 -16.16
N TYR A 396 -16.36 5.52 -16.80
CA TYR A 396 -17.71 5.80 -17.25
C TYR A 396 -17.72 6.01 -18.75
N PHE A 397 -18.67 5.38 -19.42
CA PHE A 397 -18.99 5.56 -20.84
C PHE A 397 -20.48 5.87 -20.96
N GLY A 398 -20.83 6.96 -21.67
CA GLY A 398 -22.20 7.49 -21.73
C GLY A 398 -23.20 6.58 -22.45
N ASN A 399 -22.73 5.84 -23.45
CA ASN A 399 -23.47 4.80 -24.18
C ASN A 399 -24.90 5.23 -24.59
N GLY A 400 -25.05 6.47 -25.08
CA GLY A 400 -26.32 6.97 -25.58
C GLY A 400 -27.42 7.09 -24.52
N GLY A 401 -27.07 7.43 -23.27
CA GLY A 401 -28.01 7.61 -22.16
C GLY A 401 -28.25 6.39 -21.28
N ASN A 402 -27.65 5.23 -21.63
CA ASN A 402 -27.60 4.05 -20.75
C ASN A 402 -26.15 3.79 -20.32
N PRO A 403 -25.63 4.55 -19.36
CA PRO A 403 -24.21 4.57 -19.05
C PRO A 403 -23.70 3.22 -18.57
N LYS A 404 -22.47 2.89 -18.97
CA LYS A 404 -21.70 1.77 -18.46
C LYS A 404 -20.65 2.30 -17.51
N VAL A 405 -20.63 1.78 -16.30
CA VAL A 405 -19.66 2.15 -15.27
C VAL A 405 -18.91 0.91 -14.81
N PHE A 406 -17.60 1.05 -14.73
CA PHE A 406 -16.68 -0.02 -14.35
C PHE A 406 -15.80 0.43 -13.18
N MET A 407 -15.40 -0.51 -12.32
CA MET A 407 -14.42 -0.27 -11.27
C MET A 407 -13.42 -1.43 -11.19
N GLY A 408 -12.19 -1.14 -10.79
CA GLY A 408 -11.18 -2.21 -10.69
C GLY A 408 -9.79 -1.73 -10.36
N SER A 409 -8.81 -2.56 -10.67
CA SER A 409 -7.44 -2.39 -10.20
C SER A 409 -6.48 -1.67 -11.16
N PRO A 410 -6.68 -1.60 -12.50
CA PRO A 410 -5.65 -1.08 -13.41
C PRO A 410 -5.69 0.42 -13.60
N ASP A 411 -4.52 0.99 -13.70
CA ASP A 411 -4.27 2.25 -14.39
C ASP A 411 -4.06 1.99 -15.90
N TRP A 412 -4.22 2.98 -16.75
CA TRP A 412 -3.91 2.85 -18.18
C TRP A 412 -2.41 3.08 -18.41
N MET A 413 -1.63 2.16 -17.90
CA MET A 413 -0.18 2.07 -18.10
C MET A 413 0.15 0.76 -18.82
N ARG A 414 1.17 0.77 -19.67
CA ARG A 414 1.61 -0.39 -20.42
C ARG A 414 1.81 -1.64 -19.55
N ARG A 415 2.41 -1.44 -18.35
CA ARG A 415 2.60 -2.54 -17.39
C ARG A 415 1.28 -3.14 -16.87
N ASN A 416 0.25 -2.32 -16.63
CA ASN A 416 -1.04 -2.79 -16.12
C ASN A 416 -1.83 -3.51 -17.20
N LEU A 417 -1.84 -2.95 -18.41
CA LEU A 417 -2.67 -3.46 -19.51
C LEU A 417 -2.10 -4.75 -20.12
N TYR A 418 -0.75 -4.90 -20.17
CA TYR A 418 -0.11 -5.98 -20.94
C TYR A 418 0.75 -6.93 -20.10
N ARG A 419 1.22 -6.53 -18.90
CA ARG A 419 2.18 -7.34 -18.11
C ARG A 419 1.67 -7.72 -16.73
N ARG A 420 0.39 -7.44 -16.43
CA ARG A 420 -0.25 -7.75 -15.17
C ARG A 420 -1.56 -8.48 -15.38
N ILE A 421 -1.98 -9.21 -14.36
CA ILE A 421 -3.36 -9.64 -14.20
C ILE A 421 -4.06 -8.58 -13.36
N GLU A 422 -4.98 -7.88 -13.99
CA GLU A 422 -5.85 -6.86 -13.38
C GLU A 422 -7.30 -7.30 -13.61
N ALA A 423 -8.19 -6.95 -12.72
CA ALA A 423 -9.60 -7.27 -12.84
C ALA A 423 -10.46 -6.02 -12.70
N ILE A 424 -11.42 -5.88 -13.60
CA ILE A 424 -12.38 -4.78 -13.64
C ILE A 424 -13.77 -5.37 -13.72
N THR A 425 -14.69 -4.89 -12.90
CA THR A 425 -16.09 -5.30 -12.91
C THR A 425 -17.00 -4.18 -13.41
N PRO A 426 -18.01 -4.47 -14.25
CA PRO A 426 -19.09 -3.55 -14.46
C PRO A 426 -19.92 -3.43 -13.18
N VAL A 427 -20.42 -2.23 -12.89
CA VAL A 427 -21.38 -1.99 -11.80
C VAL A 427 -22.79 -2.07 -12.39
N LEU A 428 -23.42 -3.22 -12.21
CA LEU A 428 -24.68 -3.56 -12.89
C LEU A 428 -25.91 -3.02 -12.15
N ALA A 429 -25.84 -2.85 -10.83
CA ALA A 429 -26.93 -2.30 -10.03
C ALA A 429 -27.10 -0.80 -10.33
N PRO A 430 -28.29 -0.35 -10.78
CA PRO A 430 -28.49 1.03 -11.23
C PRO A 430 -28.24 2.08 -10.16
N ASP A 431 -28.63 1.82 -8.91
CA ASP A 431 -28.42 2.72 -7.79
C ASP A 431 -26.93 2.88 -7.44
N LEU A 432 -26.17 1.79 -7.43
CA LEU A 432 -24.72 1.83 -7.19
C LEU A 432 -23.97 2.48 -8.35
N ARG A 433 -24.42 2.23 -9.56
CA ARG A 433 -23.89 2.91 -10.77
C ARG A 433 -24.09 4.43 -10.69
N ASN A 434 -25.30 4.87 -10.31
CA ASN A 434 -25.62 6.29 -10.16
C ASN A 434 -24.79 6.92 -9.02
N SER A 435 -24.57 6.22 -7.93
CA SER A 435 -23.72 6.67 -6.83
C SER A 435 -22.27 6.89 -7.28
N LEU A 436 -21.70 6.01 -8.12
CA LEU A 436 -20.37 6.22 -8.70
C LEU A 436 -20.33 7.39 -9.69
N ILE A 437 -21.40 7.59 -10.49
CA ILE A 437 -21.52 8.74 -11.39
C ILE A 437 -21.57 10.05 -10.60
N GLU A 438 -22.35 10.08 -9.51
CA GLU A 438 -22.42 11.23 -8.61
C GLU A 438 -21.04 11.53 -7.99
N MET A 439 -20.34 10.50 -7.52
CA MET A 439 -18.97 10.65 -7.02
C MET A 439 -18.03 11.29 -8.03
N LEU A 440 -18.05 10.82 -9.28
CA LEU A 440 -17.22 11.39 -10.35
C LEU A 440 -17.62 12.86 -10.63
N THR A 441 -18.93 13.14 -10.62
CA THR A 441 -19.46 14.49 -10.86
C THR A 441 -19.02 15.47 -9.77
N ILE A 442 -19.10 15.07 -8.50
CA ILE A 442 -18.63 15.86 -7.35
C ILE A 442 -17.12 16.16 -7.49
N GLN A 443 -16.33 15.18 -7.88
CA GLN A 443 -14.89 15.36 -8.08
C GLN A 443 -14.56 16.31 -9.24
N LEU A 444 -15.30 16.24 -10.32
CA LEU A 444 -15.13 17.16 -11.45
C LEU A 444 -15.58 18.58 -11.10
N ALA A 445 -16.57 18.73 -10.22
CA ALA A 445 -17.06 20.01 -9.74
C ALA A 445 -16.20 20.64 -8.63
N ASP A 446 -15.23 19.90 -8.06
CA ASP A 446 -14.37 20.42 -7.00
C ASP A 446 -13.66 21.70 -7.43
N ASN A 447 -13.83 22.78 -6.62
CA ASN A 447 -13.26 24.10 -6.85
C ASN A 447 -12.39 24.56 -5.67
N GLN A 448 -12.01 23.65 -4.75
CA GLN A 448 -11.19 23.92 -3.57
C GLN A 448 -9.81 23.30 -3.66
N LYS A 449 -9.74 22.03 -4.08
CA LYS A 449 -8.52 21.22 -4.12
C LYS A 449 -8.12 20.81 -5.52
N ALA A 450 -9.06 20.87 -6.49
CA ALA A 450 -8.80 20.42 -7.83
C ALA A 450 -7.92 21.40 -8.62
N CYS A 451 -6.99 20.83 -9.38
CA CYS A 451 -6.21 21.53 -10.40
C CYS A 451 -6.64 21.06 -11.79
N ARG A 452 -6.68 21.97 -12.75
CA ARG A 452 -6.68 21.64 -14.17
C ARG A 452 -5.24 21.44 -14.63
N VAL A 453 -4.99 20.45 -15.45
CA VAL A 453 -3.70 20.29 -16.14
C VAL A 453 -3.78 21.01 -17.48
N ASP A 454 -2.83 21.89 -17.78
CA ASP A 454 -2.74 22.65 -19.02
C ASP A 454 -1.89 21.97 -20.10
N ALA A 455 -1.75 22.60 -21.27
CA ALA A 455 -0.93 22.11 -22.38
C ALA A 455 0.57 21.95 -22.05
N LYS A 456 1.06 22.62 -21.01
CA LYS A 456 2.44 22.48 -20.50
C LYS A 456 2.54 21.44 -19.38
N LEU A 457 1.49 20.69 -19.13
CA LEU A 457 1.33 19.72 -18.04
C LEU A 457 1.50 20.34 -16.64
N GLN A 458 1.21 21.63 -16.50
CA GLN A 458 1.24 22.34 -15.22
C GLN A 458 -0.09 22.20 -14.49
N ASN A 459 -0.02 22.19 -13.17
CA ASN A 459 -1.20 22.15 -12.31
C ASN A 459 -1.72 23.56 -12.05
N ILE A 460 -2.81 23.93 -12.70
CA ILE A 460 -3.46 25.23 -12.52
C ILE A 460 -4.64 25.05 -11.56
N PHE A 461 -4.54 25.61 -10.36
CA PHE A 461 -5.63 25.54 -9.39
C PHE A 461 -6.90 26.21 -9.94
N LYS A 462 -8.03 25.55 -9.79
CA LYS A 462 -9.33 26.12 -10.16
C LYS A 462 -9.62 27.32 -9.27
N LYS A 463 -9.75 28.50 -9.84
CA LYS A 463 -10.16 29.71 -9.12
C LYS A 463 -11.66 29.67 -8.86
N ARG A 464 -12.07 29.87 -7.61
CA ARG A 464 -13.48 29.99 -7.24
C ARG A 464 -14.04 31.30 -7.81
N THR A 465 -15.11 31.23 -8.56
CA THR A 465 -15.84 32.41 -9.01
C THR A 465 -16.52 33.06 -7.79
N PRO A 466 -16.43 34.39 -7.60
CA PRO A 466 -17.16 35.09 -6.55
C PRO A 466 -18.65 34.73 -6.58
N GLY A 467 -19.24 34.42 -5.43
CA GLY A 467 -20.65 34.00 -5.32
C GLY A 467 -20.91 32.49 -5.51
N THR A 468 -19.95 31.72 -6.06
CA THR A 468 -20.11 30.27 -6.17
C THR A 468 -19.87 29.63 -4.78
N PRO A 469 -20.76 28.73 -4.31
CA PRO A 469 -20.53 28.05 -3.04
C PRO A 469 -19.28 27.17 -3.12
N PRO A 470 -18.57 26.94 -1.99
CA PRO A 470 -17.47 26.01 -1.96
C PRO A 470 -18.00 24.60 -2.26
N SER A 471 -17.40 23.95 -3.25
CA SER A 471 -17.65 22.55 -3.57
C SER A 471 -16.36 21.79 -3.28
N GLU A 472 -16.30 21.20 -2.13
CA GLU A 472 -15.19 20.36 -1.67
C GLU A 472 -15.70 18.93 -1.56
N ARG A 473 -14.97 18.01 -2.16
CA ARG A 473 -15.28 16.59 -2.18
C ARG A 473 -15.60 16.01 -0.80
N ASN A 474 -14.72 16.26 0.19
CA ASN A 474 -14.86 15.66 1.52
C ASN A 474 -16.17 16.05 2.20
N THR A 475 -16.63 17.29 2.03
CA THR A 475 -17.89 17.77 2.62
C THR A 475 -19.10 17.08 1.97
N HIS A 476 -19.10 16.90 0.65
CA HIS A 476 -20.20 16.25 -0.07
C HIS A 476 -20.27 14.74 0.18
N TYR A 477 -19.12 14.05 0.34
CA TYR A 477 -19.13 12.61 0.69
C TYR A 477 -19.73 12.34 2.07
N ILE A 478 -19.41 13.20 3.05
CA ILE A 478 -19.95 13.05 4.41
C ILE A 478 -21.46 13.31 4.44
N THR A 479 -21.96 14.26 3.64
CA THR A 479 -23.38 14.66 3.66
C THR A 479 -24.25 13.88 2.70
N GLY A 480 -23.76 13.52 1.50
CA GLY A 480 -24.55 12.90 0.43
C GLY A 480 -24.67 11.38 0.58
N PHE A 481 -23.60 10.68 0.91
CA PHE A 481 -23.62 9.21 1.03
C PHE A 481 -24.15 8.71 2.38
N VAL A 482 -24.22 9.58 3.41
CA VAL A 482 -24.82 9.25 4.72
C VAL A 482 -26.35 9.27 4.69
N GLN A 483 -26.97 10.01 3.77
CA GLN A 483 -28.44 10.17 3.69
C GLN A 483 -29.19 9.00 3.03
N ILE A 484 -28.53 7.90 2.65
CA ILE A 484 -29.25 6.74 2.06
C ILE A 484 -30.05 5.93 3.08
N THR A 485 -30.09 6.34 4.35
CA THR A 485 -31.00 5.72 5.33
C THR A 485 -31.66 6.76 6.24
N PRO A 486 -32.99 6.95 6.14
CA PRO A 486 -33.74 7.56 7.23
C PRO A 486 -33.99 6.51 8.30
N SER A 487 -33.33 6.59 9.43
CA SER A 487 -33.78 5.93 10.67
C SER A 487 -33.60 6.87 11.84
N THR A 488 -34.72 7.15 12.47
CA THR A 488 -34.89 7.84 13.75
C THR A 488 -33.98 7.25 14.85
N PRO A 489 -33.44 8.08 15.76
CA PRO A 489 -32.55 7.59 16.81
C PRO A 489 -33.33 6.89 17.90
N LYS A 490 -32.91 5.70 18.28
CA LYS A 490 -33.27 5.10 19.56
C LYS A 490 -32.01 4.72 20.34
N THR A 491 -31.84 5.49 21.42
CA THR A 491 -31.23 5.20 22.73
C THR A 491 -29.95 4.37 22.82
N ASN A 492 -28.94 5.05 23.35
CA ASN A 492 -27.67 4.54 23.86
C ASN A 492 -27.87 3.38 24.86
N GLN A 493 -27.27 2.23 24.57
CA GLN A 493 -26.74 1.33 25.59
C GLN A 493 -25.33 0.86 25.15
N PRO A 494 -24.35 0.82 26.05
CA PRO A 494 -22.98 0.45 25.72
C PRO A 494 -22.86 -1.07 25.59
N CYS A 495 -22.16 -1.52 24.53
CA CYS A 495 -21.73 -2.90 24.37
C CYS A 495 -20.75 -3.32 25.47
N PRO A 496 -20.81 -4.59 25.95
CA PRO A 496 -19.86 -5.13 26.90
C PRO A 496 -18.47 -5.30 26.27
N PRO A 497 -17.40 -5.09 27.02
CA PRO A 497 -16.05 -5.21 26.52
C PRO A 497 -15.66 -6.67 26.29
N ILE A 498 -15.05 -6.93 25.14
CA ILE A 498 -14.37 -8.21 24.87
C ILE A 498 -13.11 -8.22 25.76
N THR A 499 -13.19 -8.92 26.88
CA THR A 499 -12.07 -9.15 27.77
C THR A 499 -11.29 -10.37 27.29
N ALA A 500 -10.19 -10.12 26.57
CA ALA A 500 -9.02 -10.98 26.58
C ALA A 500 -7.78 -10.06 26.68
N PRO A 501 -6.90 -10.22 27.65
CA PRO A 501 -5.79 -9.31 27.85
C PRO A 501 -4.65 -9.66 26.89
N ILE A 502 -4.59 -8.99 25.75
CA ILE A 502 -3.34 -8.91 24.98
C ILE A 502 -2.55 -7.74 25.57
N ARG A 503 -1.57 -8.06 26.38
CA ARG A 503 -0.55 -7.09 26.78
C ARG A 503 0.17 -6.60 25.52
N MET A 504 -0.17 -5.43 25.06
CA MET A 504 0.63 -4.69 24.08
C MET A 504 1.85 -4.12 24.78
N VAL A 505 2.98 -4.77 24.60
CA VAL A 505 4.29 -4.17 24.87
C VAL A 505 4.66 -3.40 23.60
N SER A 506 4.81 -2.09 23.74
CA SER A 506 5.23 -1.21 22.64
C SER A 506 6.56 -1.69 22.04
N PRO A 507 6.70 -1.85 20.71
CA PRO A 507 7.93 -2.30 20.06
C PRO A 507 9.17 -1.45 20.39
N ALA A 508 8.99 -0.16 20.70
CA ALA A 508 10.06 0.74 21.08
C ALA A 508 10.74 0.37 22.41
N TYR A 509 10.01 -0.20 23.35
CA TYR A 509 10.57 -0.63 24.65
C TYR A 509 11.34 -1.95 24.54
N LEU A 510 10.91 -2.86 23.68
CA LEU A 510 11.60 -4.14 23.50
C LEU A 510 12.99 -3.94 22.87
N ASN A 511 13.12 -3.05 21.89
CA ASN A 511 14.38 -2.79 21.20
C ASN A 511 15.42 -2.12 22.08
N PHE A 512 15.00 -1.21 22.95
CA PHE A 512 15.91 -0.53 23.88
C PHE A 512 16.40 -1.48 24.99
N SER A 513 15.54 -2.35 25.50
CA SER A 513 15.88 -3.35 26.50
C SER A 513 16.79 -4.46 25.94
N LEU A 514 16.60 -4.87 24.66
CA LEU A 514 17.47 -5.83 23.98
C LEU A 514 18.86 -5.24 23.70
N LEU A 515 18.95 -3.98 23.32
CA LEU A 515 20.23 -3.29 23.08
C LEU A 515 21.04 -3.16 24.38
N LEU A 516 20.40 -2.78 25.48
CA LEU A 516 21.04 -2.71 26.79
C LEU A 516 21.45 -4.10 27.32
N SER A 517 20.66 -5.14 27.06
CA SER A 517 20.99 -6.51 27.46
C SER A 517 22.11 -7.11 26.63
N PHE A 518 22.24 -6.72 25.34
CA PHE A 518 23.35 -7.16 24.48
C PHE A 518 24.68 -6.55 24.93
N VAL A 519 24.69 -5.23 25.20
CA VAL A 519 25.88 -4.54 25.73
C VAL A 519 26.26 -5.06 27.12
N ALA A 520 25.28 -5.42 27.98
CA ALA A 520 25.53 -5.97 29.30
C ALA A 520 26.02 -7.43 29.26
N ARG A 521 25.66 -8.25 28.28
CA ARG A 521 26.17 -9.62 28.10
C ARG A 521 27.61 -9.64 27.61
N GLN A 522 28.00 -8.79 26.66
CA GLN A 522 29.40 -8.70 26.23
C GLN A 522 30.34 -8.29 27.38
N LYS A 523 29.86 -7.48 28.33
CA LYS A 523 30.62 -7.07 29.49
C LYS A 523 30.96 -8.22 30.47
N LYS A 524 30.26 -9.35 30.45
CA LYS A 524 30.50 -10.51 31.31
C LYS A 524 31.53 -11.48 30.74
N GLU A 525 31.78 -11.47 29.44
CA GLU A 525 32.69 -12.40 28.78
C GLU A 525 34.11 -11.82 28.55
N ASP A 526 34.27 -10.48 28.53
CA ASP A 526 35.52 -9.82 28.12
C ASP A 526 36.45 -9.38 29.25
N CYS A 527 36.25 -9.87 30.48
CA CYS A 527 37.17 -9.51 31.59
C CYS A 527 38.56 -10.16 31.54
N ASN A 528 38.88 -11.02 30.56
CA ASN A 528 40.15 -11.76 30.57
C ASN A 528 40.85 -12.03 29.22
N THR A 529 40.60 -11.24 28.18
CA THR A 529 41.36 -11.42 26.92
C THR A 529 41.70 -10.10 26.24
N ASN A 530 43.00 -9.94 25.90
CA ASN A 530 43.48 -8.89 25.02
C ASN A 530 42.70 -8.91 23.68
N VAL A 531 41.86 -7.90 23.43
CA VAL A 531 41.03 -7.80 22.21
C VAL A 531 41.92 -7.42 21.04
N THR A 532 42.32 -8.40 20.24
CA THR A 532 42.98 -8.19 18.94
C THR A 532 42.07 -8.42 17.72
N SER A 533 40.85 -8.90 17.90
CA SER A 533 39.88 -8.99 16.79
C SER A 533 38.43 -9.12 17.29
N MET A 534 37.57 -8.17 16.95
CA MET A 534 36.10 -8.34 17.03
C MET A 534 35.58 -8.87 15.72
N THR A 535 34.98 -10.05 15.72
CA THR A 535 34.19 -10.58 14.58
C THR A 535 32.74 -10.21 14.79
N PHE A 536 32.22 -9.37 13.93
CA PHE A 536 30.78 -9.09 13.81
C PHE A 536 30.09 -10.16 12.96
N PRO A 537 28.75 -10.38 13.10
CA PRO A 537 28.02 -11.36 12.29
C PRO A 537 28.04 -11.06 10.77
N CYS A 538 28.68 -10.01 10.33
CA CYS A 538 28.94 -9.69 8.92
C CYS A 538 30.47 -9.74 8.73
N ASN A 539 31.07 -10.85 8.47
CA ASN A 539 32.47 -11.14 8.14
C ASN A 539 33.35 -9.95 7.66
N VAL A 540 33.45 -8.89 8.42
CA VAL A 540 34.34 -7.75 8.16
C VAL A 540 35.49 -7.84 9.15
N LYS A 541 36.66 -8.25 8.67
CA LYS A 541 37.90 -8.22 9.43
C LYS A 541 38.48 -6.80 9.38
N PHE A 542 38.52 -6.13 10.51
CA PHE A 542 39.24 -4.87 10.64
C PHE A 542 40.74 -5.12 10.92
N ARG A 543 41.62 -4.39 10.24
CA ARG A 543 43.02 -4.28 10.64
C ARG A 543 43.13 -3.38 11.88
N PRO A 544 43.98 -3.68 12.84
CA PRO A 544 44.12 -2.85 14.03
C PRO A 544 44.70 -1.48 13.63
N LEU A 545 43.94 -0.43 13.90
CA LEU A 545 44.38 0.96 13.86
C LEU A 545 44.83 1.39 15.27
N PRO A 546 45.70 2.41 15.40
CA PRO A 546 46.09 2.95 16.69
C PRO A 546 44.86 3.42 17.49
N PRO A 547 44.90 3.63 18.80
CA PRO A 547 43.84 3.44 19.79
C PRO A 547 42.63 4.37 19.63
N LYS A 548 41.84 4.15 18.60
CA LYS A 548 40.51 4.74 18.41
C LYS A 548 39.51 3.58 18.26
N LEU A 549 38.57 3.46 19.18
CA LEU A 549 37.56 2.40 19.16
C LEU A 549 36.37 2.90 18.31
N HIS A 550 35.97 2.12 17.32
CA HIS A 550 34.83 2.41 16.46
C HIS A 550 33.69 1.45 16.77
N THR A 551 32.55 1.95 17.21
CA THR A 551 31.38 1.15 17.56
C THR A 551 30.15 1.61 16.76
N TYR A 552 29.37 0.66 16.26
CA TYR A 552 28.19 0.88 15.43
C TYR A 552 26.93 0.47 16.16
N ILE A 553 25.89 1.30 16.14
CA ILE A 553 24.57 1.01 16.71
C ILE A 553 23.54 0.90 15.58
N TYR A 554 22.82 -0.22 15.51
CA TYR A 554 21.81 -0.52 14.51
C TYR A 554 20.40 -0.29 15.05
N GLY A 555 19.55 0.39 14.29
CA GLY A 555 18.10 0.48 14.55
C GLY A 555 17.29 -0.20 13.44
N ASP A 556 16.18 -0.84 13.78
CA ASP A 556 15.34 -1.56 12.82
C ASP A 556 14.69 -0.57 11.81
N ASN A 557 14.89 -0.86 10.53
CA ASN A 557 14.36 -0.20 9.32
C ASN A 557 15.07 1.04 8.77
N LEU A 558 16.04 1.61 9.44
CA LEU A 558 16.97 2.57 8.85
C LEU A 558 18.33 2.36 9.49
N LEU A 559 19.31 1.98 8.72
CA LEU A 559 20.69 1.96 9.18
C LEU A 559 21.13 3.40 9.46
N MET A 560 20.92 3.88 10.70
CA MET A 560 21.60 5.04 11.22
C MET A 560 22.86 4.57 11.93
N HIS A 561 24.01 4.88 11.37
CA HIS A 561 25.28 4.58 11.98
C HIS A 561 25.78 5.81 12.72
N TYR A 562 26.10 5.65 13.99
CA TYR A 562 26.79 6.67 14.78
C TYR A 562 28.24 6.24 14.93
N HIS A 563 29.14 7.12 14.63
CA HIS A 563 30.55 6.87 14.78
C HIS A 563 31.12 7.71 15.93
N PHE A 564 31.86 7.06 16.80
CA PHE A 564 32.44 7.67 17.98
C PHE A 564 33.95 7.54 17.93
N SER A 565 34.68 8.63 18.13
CA SER A 565 36.10 8.60 18.43
C SER A 565 36.27 8.61 19.95
N VAL A 566 36.92 7.62 20.50
CA VAL A 566 36.98 7.40 21.95
C VAL A 566 38.43 7.20 22.40
N ARG A 567 38.89 7.95 23.40
CA ARG A 567 40.18 7.71 24.05
C ARG A 567 39.97 6.98 25.38
N PRO A 568 40.81 5.99 25.74
CA PRO A 568 40.74 5.37 27.06
C PRO A 568 41.14 6.40 28.13
N ARG A 569 40.32 6.51 29.18
CA ARG A 569 40.71 7.31 30.37
C ARG A 569 41.98 6.75 30.99
N ARG A 570 43.03 7.57 31.10
CA ARG A 570 44.19 7.25 31.91
C ARG A 570 43.74 7.23 33.37
N VAL A 571 43.64 6.03 33.96
CA VAL A 571 43.48 5.87 35.40
C VAL A 571 44.77 6.36 36.04
N ARG A 572 44.76 7.48 36.76
CA ARG A 572 45.86 7.89 37.59
C ARG A 572 45.97 6.87 38.74
N PRO A 573 47.13 6.25 39.01
CA PRO A 573 47.29 5.36 40.15
C PRO A 573 47.12 6.16 41.46
N HIS A 574 46.19 5.69 42.30
CA HIS A 574 46.06 6.20 43.66
C HIS A 574 47.39 5.93 44.38
N ARG A 575 48.16 6.99 44.72
CA ARG A 575 49.24 6.89 45.67
C ARG A 575 48.64 6.47 47.02
N ARG A 576 48.90 5.25 47.44
CA ARG A 576 48.79 4.89 48.85
C ARG A 576 49.72 5.81 49.64
N ARG A 577 49.20 6.58 50.55
CA ARG A 577 49.95 7.12 51.67
C ARG A 577 50.06 5.98 52.71
N GLU A 578 51.25 5.52 52.86
CA GLU A 578 51.61 4.78 54.11
C GLU A 578 51.66 5.82 55.22
N GLN A 579 50.89 5.54 56.27
CA GLN A 579 51.24 5.69 57.68
C GLN A 579 50.48 4.64 58.44
#